data_03bb568971a5c8495998180ce04b7928
#
_entry.id   03bb568971a5c8495998180ce04b7928
#
_cell.length_a   1.000
_cell.length_b   1.000
_cell.length_c   1.000
_cell.angle_alpha   90.00
_cell.angle_beta   90.00
_cell.angle_gamma   90.00
#
_symmetry.space_group_name_H-M   'P 1'
#
loop_
_entity.id
_entity.type
_entity.pdbx_description
1 polymer ?
#
loop_
_entity_poly.entity_id
_entity_poly.type
_entity_poly.pdbx_seq_one_letter_code
_entity_poly.pdbx_strand_id
1 'polypeptide(L)'
;MLDIQDPIEARKVIRENKYTEQTAGSANKYVQGNLCILPSKYAMDFASFCQKNPKPCPLIGFGTKGDPSLKDLGDIDIRTDVPQYRIWEKGKLVDEPYDIKKYWNEDLTTFVLGCSMSFELPLIEAGIPIQHIENNTIVPMYRTSIDCEPAGQFSGKLVVSMRPLNAKDAIRSIQISSRFPAVHGAPVHLGDPAQIGINNIMKPEYGDAPRVFKNNEIPVFWACGVTPQSVLENSKPDFCITHSPGKMLITDKLNNDLAAL
;
A
#
# COMPACT_ATOMS: atom_id res chain seq x y z
N MET A 1 18.06 7.91 -0.63
CA MET A 1 17.12 7.19 -1.50
C MET A 1 17.91 6.12 -2.22
N LEU A 2 17.44 4.88 -2.27
CA LEU A 2 18.12 3.78 -2.96
C LEU A 2 17.93 3.99 -4.47
N ASP A 3 18.99 4.28 -5.21
CA ASP A 3 18.91 4.44 -6.68
C ASP A 3 19.29 3.13 -7.39
N ILE A 4 18.62 2.04 -6.99
CA ILE A 4 18.78 0.72 -7.62
C ILE A 4 17.50 0.40 -8.39
N GLN A 5 17.61 0.24 -9.72
CA GLN A 5 16.46 -0.02 -10.58
C GLN A 5 16.23 -1.51 -10.86
N ASP A 6 17.22 -2.36 -10.57
CA ASP A 6 17.06 -3.81 -10.60
C ASP A 6 16.42 -4.32 -9.30
N PRO A 7 15.26 -5.01 -9.35
CA PRO A 7 14.54 -5.44 -8.16
C PRO A 7 15.29 -6.51 -7.35
N ILE A 8 16.09 -7.36 -8.02
CA ILE A 8 16.86 -8.43 -7.36
C ILE A 8 18.00 -7.80 -6.55
N GLU A 9 18.75 -6.87 -7.15
CA GLU A 9 19.81 -6.16 -6.44
C GLU A 9 19.27 -5.28 -5.31
N ALA A 10 18.12 -4.64 -5.51
CA ALA A 10 17.44 -3.88 -4.46
C ALA A 10 17.10 -4.76 -3.25
N ARG A 11 16.47 -5.93 -3.47
CA ARG A 11 16.19 -6.88 -2.38
C ARG A 11 17.44 -7.44 -1.72
N LYS A 12 18.50 -7.69 -2.48
CA LYS A 12 19.78 -8.17 -1.92
C LYS A 12 20.38 -7.18 -0.92
N VAL A 13 20.41 -5.90 -1.25
CA VAL A 13 20.89 -4.84 -0.36
C VAL A 13 20.02 -4.71 0.89
N ILE A 14 18.70 -4.87 0.75
CA ILE A 14 17.74 -4.91 1.87
C ILE A 14 18.00 -6.15 2.75
N ARG A 15 18.07 -7.33 2.16
CA ARG A 15 18.32 -8.62 2.83
C ARG A 15 19.61 -8.63 3.66
N GLU A 16 20.61 -7.87 3.22
CA GLU A 16 21.88 -7.69 3.91
C GLU A 16 21.86 -6.56 4.97
N ASN A 17 20.70 -5.96 5.23
CA ASN A 17 20.50 -4.80 6.11
C ASN A 17 21.38 -3.57 5.76
N LYS A 18 21.78 -3.45 4.49
CA LYS A 18 22.54 -2.30 3.98
C LYS A 18 21.64 -1.14 3.58
N TYR A 19 20.34 -1.38 3.48
CA TYR A 19 19.33 -0.38 3.21
C TYR A 19 18.08 -0.61 4.06
N THR A 20 17.72 0.38 4.85
CA THR A 20 16.62 0.33 5.83
C THR A 20 15.62 1.48 5.69
N GLU A 21 15.74 2.25 4.60
CA GLU A 21 14.92 3.43 4.35
C GLU A 21 13.71 3.13 3.43
N GLN A 22 13.04 4.17 2.99
CA GLN A 22 11.87 4.05 2.11
C GLN A 22 12.25 3.52 0.73
N THR A 23 11.40 2.65 0.15
CA THR A 23 11.62 2.02 -1.16
C THR A 23 11.12 2.87 -2.34
N ALA A 24 10.45 3.99 -2.08
CA ALA A 24 10.01 4.92 -3.11
C ALA A 24 11.18 5.37 -3.99
N GLY A 25 11.02 5.32 -5.32
CA GLY A 25 12.06 5.65 -6.29
C GLY A 25 13.02 4.52 -6.64
N SER A 26 13.05 3.43 -5.85
CA SER A 26 13.82 2.22 -6.19
C SER A 26 12.98 1.27 -7.03
N ALA A 27 13.60 0.60 -8.01
CA ALA A 27 12.93 -0.38 -8.87
C ALA A 27 11.52 0.09 -9.31
N ASN A 28 11.41 1.36 -9.72
CA ASN A 28 10.14 2.07 -9.90
C ASN A 28 9.24 1.52 -11.03
N LYS A 29 9.80 0.71 -11.93
CA LYS A 29 9.06 -0.03 -12.95
C LYS A 29 8.38 -1.30 -12.43
N TYR A 30 8.76 -1.73 -11.21
CA TYR A 30 8.30 -2.97 -10.61
C TYR A 30 7.26 -2.70 -9.53
N VAL A 31 6.37 -3.68 -9.36
CA VAL A 31 5.32 -3.61 -8.37
C VAL A 31 5.93 -3.65 -6.96
N GLN A 32 5.54 -2.69 -6.14
CA GLN A 32 5.84 -2.68 -4.72
C GLN A 32 4.57 -2.98 -3.93
N GLY A 33 4.66 -3.93 -2.99
CA GLY A 33 3.51 -4.43 -2.26
C GLY A 33 3.50 -4.05 -0.78
N ASN A 34 2.29 -3.79 -0.28
CA ASN A 34 2.03 -3.70 1.15
C ASN A 34 1.98 -5.10 1.74
N LEU A 35 2.57 -5.29 2.93
CA LEU A 35 2.68 -6.59 3.56
C LEU A 35 1.69 -6.73 4.71
N CYS A 36 1.02 -7.89 4.77
CA CYS A 36 0.28 -8.36 5.93
C CYS A 36 0.55 -9.85 6.13
N ILE A 37 1.07 -10.24 7.31
CA ILE A 37 1.31 -11.63 7.69
C ILE A 37 0.49 -11.93 8.93
N LEU A 38 -0.29 -13.00 8.89
CA LEU A 38 -1.24 -13.38 9.92
C LEU A 38 -1.12 -14.87 10.28
N PRO A 39 -1.45 -15.26 11.52
CA PRO A 39 -1.72 -16.65 11.83
C PRO A 39 -2.78 -17.24 10.91
N SER A 40 -2.57 -18.47 10.47
CA SER A 40 -3.42 -19.14 9.44
C SER A 40 -4.89 -19.22 9.81
N LYS A 41 -5.22 -19.20 11.10
CA LYS A 41 -6.63 -19.15 11.56
C LYS A 41 -7.40 -17.93 11.05
N TYR A 42 -6.69 -16.85 10.68
CA TYR A 42 -7.27 -15.61 10.14
C TYR A 42 -7.21 -15.53 8.62
N ALA A 43 -6.46 -16.44 7.97
CA ALA A 43 -6.11 -16.29 6.56
C ALA A 43 -7.35 -16.27 5.64
N MET A 44 -8.32 -17.16 5.86
CA MET A 44 -9.52 -17.23 5.03
C MET A 44 -10.42 -15.99 5.19
N ASP A 45 -10.58 -15.51 6.42
CA ASP A 45 -11.36 -14.30 6.70
C ASP A 45 -10.71 -13.07 6.07
N PHE A 46 -9.37 -12.96 6.16
CA PHE A 46 -8.65 -11.83 5.56
C PHE A 46 -8.63 -11.89 4.03
N ALA A 47 -8.47 -13.08 3.44
CA ALA A 47 -8.60 -13.27 2.00
C ALA A 47 -10.01 -12.87 1.51
N SER A 48 -11.06 -13.30 2.24
CA SER A 48 -12.45 -12.92 1.96
C SER A 48 -12.67 -11.41 2.09
N PHE A 49 -12.04 -10.78 3.09
CA PHE A 49 -12.08 -9.33 3.25
C PHE A 49 -11.43 -8.61 2.05
N CYS A 50 -10.25 -9.05 1.61
CA CYS A 50 -9.58 -8.49 0.43
C CYS A 50 -10.44 -8.67 -0.85
N GLN A 51 -11.04 -9.85 -1.04
CA GLN A 51 -11.91 -10.14 -2.19
C GLN A 51 -13.17 -9.27 -2.22
N LYS A 52 -13.76 -8.98 -1.07
CA LYS A 52 -14.94 -8.08 -0.95
C LYS A 52 -14.56 -6.59 -1.10
N ASN A 53 -13.30 -6.25 -0.84
CA ASN A 53 -12.78 -4.88 -0.88
C ASN A 53 -11.59 -4.76 -1.85
N PRO A 54 -11.76 -5.09 -3.14
CA PRO A 54 -10.63 -5.20 -4.07
C PRO A 54 -9.93 -3.86 -4.35
N LYS A 55 -10.64 -2.73 -4.21
CA LYS A 55 -10.01 -1.40 -4.39
C LYS A 55 -9.03 -1.05 -3.27
N PRO A 56 -9.40 -1.05 -1.97
CA PRO A 56 -8.44 -0.75 -0.91
C PRO A 56 -7.47 -1.89 -0.60
N CYS A 57 -7.86 -3.13 -0.90
CA CYS A 57 -7.11 -4.34 -0.56
C CYS A 57 -6.81 -5.21 -1.79
N PRO A 58 -6.17 -4.65 -2.85
CA PRO A 58 -5.90 -5.40 -4.08
C PRO A 58 -4.85 -6.48 -3.82
N LEU A 59 -5.28 -7.74 -3.70
CA LEU A 59 -4.42 -8.88 -3.41
C LEU A 59 -3.61 -9.23 -4.66
N ILE A 60 -2.27 -9.08 -4.59
CA ILE A 60 -1.34 -9.38 -5.69
C ILE A 60 -0.45 -10.58 -5.42
N GLY A 61 -0.40 -11.06 -4.18
CA GLY A 61 0.33 -12.26 -3.76
C GLY A 61 -0.24 -12.86 -2.50
N PHE A 62 -0.21 -14.20 -2.44
CA PHE A 62 -0.69 -14.99 -1.33
C PHE A 62 0.27 -16.15 -1.06
N GLY A 63 0.89 -16.15 0.12
CA GLY A 63 1.86 -17.18 0.51
C GLY A 63 1.19 -18.45 1.02
N THR A 64 1.83 -19.59 0.79
CA THR A 64 1.46 -20.85 1.43
C THR A 64 1.75 -20.77 2.92
N LYS A 65 0.89 -21.37 3.74
CA LYS A 65 1.06 -21.47 5.20
C LYS A 65 2.47 -21.97 5.55
N GLY A 66 3.19 -21.20 6.38
CA GLY A 66 4.54 -21.53 6.86
C GLY A 66 5.67 -21.33 5.85
N ASP A 67 5.37 -21.16 4.57
CA ASP A 67 6.38 -20.92 3.53
C ASP A 67 6.72 -19.42 3.48
N PRO A 68 7.97 -19.02 3.72
CA PRO A 68 8.38 -17.63 3.61
C PRO A 68 8.64 -17.18 2.17
N SER A 69 8.58 -18.09 1.19
CA SER A 69 8.81 -17.74 -0.21
C SER A 69 7.54 -17.19 -0.88
N LEU A 70 7.74 -16.30 -1.85
CA LEU A 70 6.67 -15.72 -2.68
C LEU A 70 7.04 -15.88 -4.16
N LYS A 71 7.17 -17.12 -4.62
CA LYS A 71 7.69 -17.47 -5.96
C LYS A 71 6.94 -16.79 -7.12
N ASP A 72 5.63 -16.56 -6.96
CA ASP A 72 4.82 -15.87 -7.96
C ASP A 72 5.16 -14.37 -8.09
N LEU A 73 5.87 -13.81 -7.12
CA LEU A 73 6.29 -12.41 -7.07
C LEU A 73 7.79 -12.21 -7.30
N GLY A 74 8.59 -13.29 -7.26
CA GLY A 74 10.03 -13.28 -7.46
C GLY A 74 10.79 -14.20 -6.52
N ASP A 75 12.14 -14.14 -6.56
CA ASP A 75 13.00 -14.79 -5.58
C ASP A 75 12.99 -14.00 -4.26
N ILE A 76 11.92 -14.23 -3.47
CA ILE A 76 11.63 -13.48 -2.26
C ILE A 76 11.67 -14.41 -1.04
N ASP A 77 12.42 -14.01 -0.01
CA ASP A 77 12.27 -14.46 1.37
C ASP A 77 11.62 -13.34 2.18
N ILE A 78 10.32 -13.48 2.47
CA ILE A 78 9.56 -12.43 3.13
C ILE A 78 10.05 -12.11 4.55
N ARG A 79 10.93 -12.92 5.10
CA ARG A 79 11.51 -12.70 6.43
C ARG A 79 12.62 -11.64 6.44
N THR A 80 13.16 -11.28 5.26
CA THR A 80 14.33 -10.41 5.13
C THR A 80 14.24 -9.35 4.03
N ASP A 81 13.29 -9.48 3.10
CA ASP A 81 13.29 -8.72 1.84
C ASP A 81 12.43 -7.43 1.91
N VAL A 82 12.10 -7.00 3.12
CA VAL A 82 11.45 -5.72 3.42
C VAL A 82 12.35 -4.90 4.32
N PRO A 83 12.57 -3.60 4.05
CA PRO A 83 13.57 -2.81 4.78
C PRO A 83 13.32 -2.69 6.29
N GLN A 84 12.05 -2.75 6.72
CA GLN A 84 11.69 -2.81 8.14
C GLN A 84 10.25 -3.28 8.29
N TYR A 85 10.01 -4.07 9.34
CA TYR A 85 8.72 -4.63 9.69
C TYR A 85 8.14 -3.96 10.93
N ARG A 86 6.84 -4.19 11.16
CA ARG A 86 6.12 -3.86 12.38
C ARG A 86 5.45 -5.10 12.94
N ILE A 87 5.72 -5.40 14.19
CA ILE A 87 5.12 -6.53 14.91
C ILE A 87 3.99 -6.00 15.78
N TRP A 88 2.84 -6.59 15.62
CA TRP A 88 1.63 -6.20 16.35
C TRP A 88 1.09 -7.36 17.17
N GLU A 89 0.75 -7.09 18.43
CA GLU A 89 0.04 -8.02 19.29
C GLU A 89 -1.24 -7.36 19.81
N LYS A 90 -2.38 -7.98 19.50
CA LYS A 90 -3.72 -7.48 19.90
C LYS A 90 -3.93 -5.99 19.55
N GLY A 91 -3.46 -5.58 18.37
CA GLY A 91 -3.57 -4.23 17.85
C GLY A 91 -2.57 -3.22 18.44
N LYS A 92 -1.58 -3.67 19.24
CA LYS A 92 -0.51 -2.82 19.76
C LYS A 92 0.79 -3.11 19.03
N LEU A 93 1.49 -2.07 18.60
CA LEU A 93 2.85 -2.18 18.06
C LEU A 93 3.80 -2.56 19.20
N VAL A 94 4.52 -3.69 19.05
CA VAL A 94 5.43 -4.21 20.08
C VAL A 94 6.89 -4.22 19.67
N ASP A 95 7.19 -4.26 18.34
CA ASP A 95 8.57 -4.23 17.82
C ASP A 95 8.61 -3.69 16.38
N GLU A 96 9.76 -3.13 15.97
CA GLU A 96 10.02 -2.67 14.59
C GLU A 96 11.38 -3.21 14.07
N PRO A 97 11.49 -4.52 13.85
CA PRO A 97 12.75 -5.16 13.44
C PRO A 97 13.06 -4.98 11.95
N TYR A 98 14.33 -5.21 11.57
CA TYR A 98 14.79 -5.25 10.18
C TYR A 98 14.69 -6.64 9.54
N ASP A 99 14.50 -7.69 10.33
CA ASP A 99 14.13 -9.04 9.88
C ASP A 99 13.13 -9.67 10.85
N ILE A 100 12.37 -10.66 10.36
CA ILE A 100 11.35 -11.33 11.17
C ILE A 100 11.63 -12.83 11.39
N LYS A 101 12.89 -13.27 11.22
CA LYS A 101 13.25 -14.68 11.39
C LYS A 101 12.87 -15.22 12.78
N LYS A 102 13.07 -14.41 13.84
CA LYS A 102 12.71 -14.81 15.22
C LYS A 102 11.21 -14.89 15.48
N TYR A 103 10.39 -14.23 14.64
CA TYR A 103 8.93 -14.20 14.74
C TYR A 103 8.26 -15.22 13.80
N TRP A 104 9.03 -15.76 12.84
CA TRP A 104 8.50 -16.68 11.84
C TRP A 104 8.22 -18.04 12.44
N ASN A 105 7.07 -18.62 12.08
CA ASN A 105 6.70 -19.99 12.43
C ASN A 105 5.80 -20.59 11.34
N GLU A 106 5.56 -21.91 11.41
CA GLU A 106 4.81 -22.68 10.41
C GLU A 106 3.30 -22.35 10.36
N ASP A 107 2.80 -21.52 11.29
CA ASP A 107 1.37 -21.12 11.30
C ASP A 107 1.12 -19.75 10.64
N LEU A 108 2.13 -19.10 10.07
CA LEU A 108 1.99 -17.80 9.43
C LEU A 108 1.63 -17.92 7.95
N THR A 109 0.78 -17.00 7.49
CA THR A 109 0.37 -16.85 6.08
C THR A 109 0.58 -15.40 5.64
N THR A 110 1.25 -15.24 4.49
CA THR A 110 1.62 -13.93 3.94
C THR A 110 0.59 -13.47 2.92
N PHE A 111 0.21 -12.20 3.00
CA PHE A 111 -0.56 -11.47 2.00
C PHE A 111 0.24 -10.28 1.49
N VAL A 112 0.27 -10.10 0.18
CA VAL A 112 0.88 -8.94 -0.46
C VAL A 112 -0.19 -8.18 -1.22
N LEU A 113 -0.35 -6.91 -0.89
CA LEU A 113 -1.38 -6.04 -1.43
C LEU A 113 -0.74 -4.95 -2.29
N GLY A 114 -1.36 -4.63 -3.43
CA GLY A 114 -0.88 -3.61 -4.35
C GLY A 114 -0.85 -2.21 -3.74
N CYS A 115 -0.10 -1.33 -4.36
CA CYS A 115 0.08 0.05 -3.92
C CYS A 115 -0.11 1.03 -5.08
N SER A 116 -0.52 2.26 -4.77
CA SER A 116 -0.70 3.34 -5.74
C SER A 116 0.57 3.70 -6.53
N MET A 117 1.75 3.36 -6.02
CA MET A 117 3.02 3.56 -6.72
C MET A 117 3.01 2.97 -8.13
N SER A 118 2.30 1.84 -8.35
CA SER A 118 2.23 1.19 -9.66
C SER A 118 1.50 2.00 -10.73
N PHE A 119 0.56 2.88 -10.37
CA PHE A 119 -0.08 3.77 -11.34
C PHE A 119 0.48 5.21 -11.32
N GLU A 120 1.26 5.58 -10.31
CA GLU A 120 1.87 6.92 -10.23
C GLU A 120 2.92 7.14 -11.33
N LEU A 121 3.74 6.13 -11.64
CA LEU A 121 4.70 6.24 -12.73
C LEU A 121 4.00 6.53 -14.09
N PRO A 122 2.96 5.80 -14.53
CA PRO A 122 2.17 6.16 -15.69
C PRO A 122 1.56 7.58 -15.67
N LEU A 123 1.16 8.08 -14.50
CA LEU A 123 0.69 9.47 -14.38
C LEU A 123 1.81 10.47 -14.65
N ILE A 124 2.99 10.25 -14.08
CA ILE A 124 4.18 11.09 -14.27
C ILE A 124 4.63 11.07 -15.75
N GLU A 125 4.70 9.89 -16.37
CA GLU A 125 5.04 9.73 -17.78
C GLU A 125 4.04 10.43 -18.71
N ALA A 126 2.77 10.52 -18.28
CA ALA A 126 1.75 11.30 -18.98
C ALA A 126 1.85 12.82 -18.71
N GLY A 127 2.84 13.28 -17.94
CA GLY A 127 3.05 14.69 -17.61
C GLY A 127 2.06 15.25 -16.58
N ILE A 128 1.44 14.38 -15.75
CA ILE A 128 0.55 14.80 -14.66
C ILE A 128 1.42 15.07 -13.41
N PRO A 129 1.37 16.27 -12.84
CA PRO A 129 2.18 16.60 -11.66
C PRO A 129 1.66 15.83 -10.43
N ILE A 130 2.58 15.18 -9.73
CA ILE A 130 2.27 14.47 -8.48
C ILE A 130 2.92 15.22 -7.32
N GLN A 131 2.14 16.01 -6.61
CA GLN A 131 2.57 16.98 -5.61
C GLN A 131 3.52 16.41 -4.56
N HIS A 132 3.18 15.27 -3.94
CA HIS A 132 4.00 14.70 -2.87
C HIS A 132 5.37 14.22 -3.38
N ILE A 133 5.45 13.77 -4.64
CA ILE A 133 6.73 13.41 -5.28
C ILE A 133 7.56 14.67 -5.57
N GLU A 134 6.93 15.71 -6.15
CA GLU A 134 7.61 16.99 -6.43
C GLU A 134 8.14 17.63 -5.16
N ASN A 135 7.44 17.51 -4.03
CA ASN A 135 7.81 18.08 -2.74
C ASN A 135 8.68 17.14 -1.86
N ASN A 136 8.96 15.92 -2.32
CA ASN A 136 9.64 14.88 -1.52
C ASN A 136 8.98 14.65 -0.15
N THR A 137 7.65 14.52 -0.15
CA THR A 137 6.81 14.26 1.01
C THR A 137 6.04 12.94 0.86
N ILE A 138 5.42 12.48 1.93
CA ILE A 138 4.55 11.30 1.92
C ILE A 138 3.14 11.74 1.51
N VAL A 139 2.52 11.01 0.58
CA VAL A 139 1.15 11.29 0.13
C VAL A 139 0.19 11.44 1.32
N PRO A 140 -0.66 12.48 1.38
CA PRO A 140 -1.64 12.64 2.44
C PRO A 140 -2.73 11.57 2.35
N MET A 141 -3.05 10.94 3.49
CA MET A 141 -4.02 9.86 3.58
C MET A 141 -5.02 10.11 4.70
N TYR A 142 -6.28 9.78 4.43
CA TYR A 142 -7.41 10.12 5.29
C TYR A 142 -8.30 8.90 5.56
N ARG A 143 -8.76 8.76 6.80
CA ARG A 143 -9.86 7.85 7.14
C ARG A 143 -11.18 8.49 6.70
N THR A 144 -11.98 7.73 5.95
CA THR A 144 -13.28 8.20 5.47
C THR A 144 -14.42 7.71 6.35
N SER A 145 -15.64 8.19 6.08
CA SER A 145 -16.87 7.64 6.64
C SER A 145 -17.33 6.35 5.93
N ILE A 146 -16.72 6.00 4.79
CA ILE A 146 -17.11 4.84 3.97
C ILE A 146 -16.69 3.56 4.67
N ASP A 147 -17.63 2.64 4.87
CA ASP A 147 -17.34 1.31 5.42
C ASP A 147 -16.77 0.39 4.34
N CYS A 148 -15.78 -0.41 4.72
CA CYS A 148 -15.40 -1.60 3.98
C CYS A 148 -16.41 -2.72 4.25
N GLU A 149 -16.63 -3.58 3.25
CA GLU A 149 -17.50 -4.75 3.41
C GLU A 149 -16.85 -5.76 4.37
N PRO A 150 -17.49 -6.12 5.49
CA PRO A 150 -16.85 -6.95 6.50
C PRO A 150 -16.72 -8.41 6.06
N ALA A 151 -15.70 -9.10 6.61
CA ALA A 151 -15.53 -10.55 6.50
C ALA A 151 -14.88 -11.11 7.76
N GLY A 152 -15.52 -12.11 8.38
CA GLY A 152 -15.11 -12.64 9.68
C GLY A 152 -14.95 -11.52 10.71
N GLN A 153 -13.79 -11.48 11.35
CA GLN A 153 -13.50 -10.41 12.32
C GLN A 153 -13.00 -9.10 11.68
N PHE A 154 -12.70 -9.08 10.36
CA PHE A 154 -12.14 -7.92 9.70
C PHE A 154 -13.24 -6.96 9.24
N SER A 155 -13.15 -5.73 9.74
CA SER A 155 -14.04 -4.62 9.39
C SER A 155 -13.32 -3.29 9.64
N GLY A 156 -13.74 -2.24 8.98
CA GLY A 156 -13.16 -0.92 9.18
C GLY A 156 -13.58 0.08 8.12
N LYS A 157 -13.06 1.29 8.26
CA LYS A 157 -13.30 2.37 7.30
C LYS A 157 -12.25 2.34 6.18
N LEU A 158 -12.70 2.74 4.98
CA LEU A 158 -11.84 2.97 3.85
C LEU A 158 -10.85 4.11 4.17
N VAL A 159 -9.57 3.89 3.93
CA VAL A 159 -8.56 4.94 3.89
C VAL A 159 -8.33 5.34 2.44
N VAL A 160 -8.21 6.63 2.19
CA VAL A 160 -7.94 7.17 0.85
C VAL A 160 -6.65 7.98 0.85
N SER A 161 -5.92 7.95 -0.26
CA SER A 161 -4.82 8.87 -0.54
C SER A 161 -5.31 9.98 -1.49
N MET A 162 -4.84 11.21 -1.28
CA MET A 162 -5.32 12.37 -2.03
C MET A 162 -4.21 13.02 -2.86
N ARG A 163 -4.60 13.46 -4.06
CA ARG A 163 -3.76 14.28 -4.93
C ARG A 163 -4.56 15.48 -5.44
N PRO A 164 -4.04 16.73 -5.25
CA PRO A 164 -4.66 17.92 -5.80
C PRO A 164 -4.31 18.01 -7.29
N LEU A 165 -5.33 18.06 -8.14
CA LEU A 165 -5.17 18.10 -9.60
C LEU A 165 -6.11 19.16 -10.19
N ASN A 166 -5.70 19.81 -11.29
CA ASN A 166 -6.61 20.60 -12.09
C ASN A 166 -7.59 19.69 -12.86
N ALA A 167 -8.68 20.23 -13.38
CA ALA A 167 -9.74 19.45 -14.04
C ALA A 167 -9.22 18.57 -15.19
N LYS A 168 -8.31 19.09 -16.04
CA LYS A 168 -7.71 18.35 -17.15
C LYS A 168 -6.91 17.14 -16.65
N ASP A 169 -6.06 17.34 -15.65
CA ASP A 169 -5.20 16.30 -15.11
C ASP A 169 -6.00 15.31 -14.25
N ALA A 170 -7.06 15.76 -13.58
CA ALA A 170 -7.99 14.88 -12.89
C ALA A 170 -8.68 13.89 -13.85
N ILE A 171 -9.21 14.36 -14.98
CA ILE A 171 -9.81 13.49 -16.02
C ILE A 171 -8.79 12.49 -16.55
N ARG A 172 -7.59 12.95 -16.90
CA ARG A 172 -6.53 12.07 -17.40
C ARG A 172 -6.07 11.04 -16.37
N SER A 173 -5.96 11.45 -15.11
CA SER A 173 -5.55 10.55 -14.03
C SER A 173 -6.60 9.45 -13.77
N ILE A 174 -7.90 9.76 -13.89
CA ILE A 174 -8.97 8.76 -13.83
C ILE A 174 -8.82 7.74 -14.96
N GLN A 175 -8.63 8.20 -16.20
CA GLN A 175 -8.48 7.32 -17.37
C GLN A 175 -7.26 6.41 -17.25
N ILE A 176 -6.13 6.93 -16.78
CA ILE A 176 -4.89 6.16 -16.62
C ILE A 176 -5.04 5.17 -15.47
N SER A 177 -5.40 5.63 -14.26
CA SER A 177 -5.45 4.77 -13.08
C SER A 177 -6.54 3.71 -13.16
N SER A 178 -7.64 3.94 -13.90
CA SER A 178 -8.69 2.93 -14.11
C SER A 178 -8.18 1.68 -14.82
N ARG A 179 -7.08 1.77 -15.54
CA ARG A 179 -6.42 0.63 -16.18
C ARG A 179 -5.63 -0.26 -15.22
N PHE A 180 -5.51 0.12 -13.96
CA PHE A 180 -4.76 -0.61 -12.93
C PHE A 180 -5.68 -1.10 -11.80
N PRO A 181 -6.72 -1.93 -12.10
CA PRO A 181 -7.68 -2.39 -11.08
C PRO A 181 -7.03 -3.21 -9.96
N ALA A 182 -5.93 -3.91 -10.26
CA ALA A 182 -5.17 -4.71 -9.29
C ALA A 182 -4.30 -3.87 -8.32
N VAL A 183 -4.29 -2.54 -8.48
CA VAL A 183 -3.56 -1.60 -7.59
C VAL A 183 -4.38 -0.34 -7.32
N HIS A 184 -5.62 -0.50 -6.87
CA HIS A 184 -6.63 0.48 -6.50
C HIS A 184 -7.52 1.02 -7.64
N GLY A 185 -7.09 0.98 -8.90
CA GLY A 185 -7.90 1.40 -10.06
C GLY A 185 -8.25 2.89 -10.06
N ALA A 186 -9.46 3.20 -10.56
CA ALA A 186 -9.97 4.56 -10.60
C ALA A 186 -10.17 5.15 -9.19
N PRO A 187 -10.14 6.50 -9.04
CA PRO A 187 -10.48 7.16 -7.79
C PRO A 187 -11.84 6.72 -7.24
N VAL A 188 -12.02 6.88 -5.94
CA VAL A 188 -13.29 6.61 -5.25
C VAL A 188 -14.10 7.87 -5.01
N HIS A 189 -13.44 9.04 -5.01
CA HIS A 189 -14.09 10.33 -4.84
C HIS A 189 -13.25 11.45 -5.46
N LEU A 190 -13.91 12.53 -5.85
CA LEU A 190 -13.28 13.78 -6.26
C LEU A 190 -14.14 14.98 -5.80
N GLY A 191 -13.50 16.09 -5.47
CA GLY A 191 -14.18 17.31 -5.00
C GLY A 191 -14.30 17.37 -3.49
N ASP A 192 -15.46 17.76 -2.97
CA ASP A 192 -15.66 18.08 -1.55
C ASP A 192 -15.33 16.91 -0.60
N PRO A 193 -14.27 17.02 0.22
CA PRO A 193 -13.85 15.97 1.14
C PRO A 193 -14.88 15.67 2.24
N ALA A 194 -15.75 16.62 2.58
CA ALA A 194 -16.77 16.42 3.61
C ALA A 194 -17.77 15.32 3.23
N GLN A 195 -18.01 15.10 1.93
CA GLN A 195 -18.91 14.05 1.44
C GLN A 195 -18.43 12.64 1.76
N ILE A 196 -17.15 12.46 2.04
CA ILE A 196 -16.56 11.18 2.46
C ILE A 196 -16.05 11.23 3.91
N GLY A 197 -16.52 12.21 4.70
CA GLY A 197 -16.24 12.32 6.13
C GLY A 197 -14.88 12.93 6.49
N ILE A 198 -14.18 13.56 5.55
CA ILE A 198 -12.91 14.25 5.81
C ILE A 198 -13.21 15.70 6.20
N ASN A 199 -13.08 16.01 7.49
CA ASN A 199 -13.43 17.35 8.01
C ASN A 199 -12.36 18.41 7.76
N ASN A 200 -11.08 18.01 7.67
CA ASN A 200 -9.98 18.93 7.43
C ASN A 200 -8.91 18.28 6.55
N ILE A 201 -8.91 18.66 5.28
CA ILE A 201 -7.97 18.14 4.29
C ILE A 201 -6.51 18.52 4.58
N MET A 202 -6.26 19.55 5.40
CA MET A 202 -4.91 19.96 5.80
C MET A 202 -4.38 19.18 7.01
N LYS A 203 -5.15 18.23 7.56
CA LYS A 203 -4.76 17.38 8.70
C LYS A 203 -5.01 15.90 8.36
N PRO A 204 -4.17 15.28 7.53
CA PRO A 204 -4.28 13.86 7.23
C PRO A 204 -4.01 13.02 8.49
N GLU A 205 -4.62 11.84 8.59
CA GLU A 205 -4.32 10.85 9.63
C GLU A 205 -2.97 10.15 9.39
N TYR A 206 -2.54 10.08 8.12
CA TYR A 206 -1.28 9.47 7.74
C TYR A 206 -0.62 10.30 6.62
N GLY A 207 0.71 10.23 6.55
CA GLY A 207 1.48 11.01 5.58
C GLY A 207 1.61 12.48 5.97
N ASP A 208 2.03 13.30 5.02
CA ASP A 208 2.28 14.72 5.24
C ASP A 208 1.09 15.57 4.78
N ALA A 209 0.91 16.73 5.41
CA ALA A 209 -0.12 17.68 4.98
C ALA A 209 0.12 18.13 3.53
N PRO A 210 -0.93 18.23 2.69
CA PRO A 210 -0.75 18.78 1.35
C PRO A 210 -0.38 20.27 1.41
N ARG A 211 0.28 20.77 0.37
CA ARG A 211 0.38 22.23 0.22
C ARG A 211 -1.01 22.86 0.01
N VAL A 212 -1.12 24.15 0.20
CA VAL A 212 -2.31 24.92 -0.18
C VAL A 212 -2.63 24.69 -1.67
N PHE A 213 -3.89 24.40 -1.98
CA PHE A 213 -4.35 24.14 -3.34
C PHE A 213 -4.24 25.40 -4.21
N LYS A 214 -3.91 25.25 -5.47
CA LYS A 214 -4.08 26.30 -6.46
C LYS A 214 -5.56 26.49 -6.76
N ASN A 215 -5.94 27.67 -7.20
CA ASN A 215 -7.37 28.03 -7.42
C ASN A 215 -8.11 27.12 -8.42
N ASN A 216 -7.39 26.41 -9.28
CA ASN A 216 -7.98 25.52 -10.30
C ASN A 216 -7.79 24.03 -9.95
N GLU A 217 -7.35 23.70 -8.74
CA GLU A 217 -7.14 22.32 -8.29
C GLU A 217 -8.31 21.84 -7.45
N ILE A 218 -8.65 20.59 -7.65
CA ILE A 218 -9.62 19.83 -6.85
C ILE A 218 -8.93 18.62 -6.22
N PRO A 219 -9.34 18.19 -5.03
CA PRO A 219 -8.81 16.97 -4.45
C PRO A 219 -9.41 15.76 -5.16
N VAL A 220 -8.56 14.81 -5.51
CA VAL A 220 -8.94 13.51 -6.09
C VAL A 220 -8.44 12.42 -5.15
N PHE A 221 -9.32 11.48 -4.80
CA PHE A 221 -9.09 10.49 -3.76
C PHE A 221 -9.10 9.07 -4.32
N TRP A 222 -8.02 8.33 -4.10
CA TRP A 222 -7.91 6.91 -4.41
C TRP A 222 -7.97 6.08 -3.14
N ALA A 223 -8.51 4.87 -3.23
CA ALA A 223 -8.36 3.88 -2.18
C ALA A 223 -6.87 3.68 -1.88
N CYS A 224 -6.52 3.37 -0.64
CA CYS A 224 -5.14 3.33 -0.18
C CYS A 224 -4.80 1.99 0.51
N GLY A 225 -3.59 1.49 0.26
CA GLY A 225 -3.04 0.30 0.89
C GLY A 225 -2.83 0.41 2.41
N VAL A 226 -3.04 1.59 3.01
CA VAL A 226 -3.12 1.75 4.48
C VAL A 226 -4.46 1.25 5.04
N THR A 227 -5.50 1.06 4.21
CA THR A 227 -6.78 0.51 4.66
C THR A 227 -6.63 -0.83 5.38
N PRO A 228 -5.92 -1.84 4.84
CA PRO A 228 -5.67 -3.10 5.55
C PRO A 228 -5.03 -2.90 6.91
N GLN A 229 -4.05 -2.02 7.03
CA GLN A 229 -3.39 -1.71 8.31
C GLN A 229 -4.38 -1.11 9.32
N SER A 230 -5.20 -0.14 8.88
CA SER A 230 -6.26 0.45 9.72
C SER A 230 -7.29 -0.59 10.17
N VAL A 231 -7.63 -1.55 9.29
CA VAL A 231 -8.52 -2.68 9.59
C VAL A 231 -7.89 -3.62 10.61
N LEU A 232 -6.60 -3.92 10.50
CA LEU A 232 -5.87 -4.74 11.49
C LEU A 232 -5.80 -4.07 12.87
N GLU A 233 -5.58 -2.76 12.92
CA GLU A 233 -5.63 -1.99 14.16
C GLU A 233 -7.01 -2.07 14.83
N ASN A 234 -8.09 -2.07 14.04
CA ASN A 234 -9.46 -2.18 14.54
C ASN A 234 -9.83 -3.62 14.95
N SER A 235 -9.48 -4.60 14.14
CA SER A 235 -9.83 -6.03 14.32
C SER A 235 -8.98 -6.72 15.37
N LYS A 236 -7.82 -6.17 15.71
CA LYS A 236 -6.91 -6.60 16.79
C LYS A 236 -6.63 -8.10 16.79
N PRO A 237 -6.14 -8.70 15.69
CA PRO A 237 -5.72 -10.09 15.72
C PRO A 237 -4.69 -10.31 16.83
N ASP A 238 -4.60 -11.53 17.36
CA ASP A 238 -3.66 -11.85 18.44
C ASP A 238 -2.21 -11.52 18.07
N PHE A 239 -1.89 -11.74 16.79
CA PHE A 239 -0.58 -11.46 16.22
C PHE A 239 -0.71 -11.03 14.75
N CYS A 240 0.12 -10.10 14.31
CA CYS A 240 0.20 -9.64 12.92
C CYS A 240 1.56 -9.02 12.64
N ILE A 241 2.08 -9.20 11.44
CA ILE A 241 3.26 -8.49 10.96
C ILE A 241 2.87 -7.65 9.73
N THR A 242 3.30 -6.41 9.69
CA THR A 242 3.19 -5.52 8.53
C THR A 242 4.56 -4.96 8.17
N HIS A 243 4.69 -4.32 7.00
CA HIS A 243 5.85 -3.48 6.71
C HIS A 243 5.74 -2.13 7.47
N SER A 244 6.86 -1.46 7.70
CA SER A 244 6.87 -0.07 8.18
C SER A 244 6.47 0.89 7.05
N PRO A 245 5.80 2.02 7.32
CA PRO A 245 5.33 2.95 6.30
C PRO A 245 6.40 3.35 5.30
N GLY A 246 6.10 3.21 3.99
CA GLY A 246 7.01 3.53 2.90
C GLY A 246 8.13 2.51 2.64
N LYS A 247 8.24 1.45 3.45
CA LYS A 247 9.27 0.39 3.33
C LYS A 247 8.66 -0.88 2.73
N MET A 248 8.32 -0.80 1.46
CA MET A 248 7.52 -1.78 0.74
C MET A 248 8.32 -3.02 0.33
N LEU A 249 7.64 -4.13 0.08
CA LEU A 249 8.22 -5.26 -0.62
C LEU A 249 8.38 -4.94 -2.11
N ILE A 250 9.59 -5.04 -2.65
CA ILE A 250 9.87 -4.91 -4.08
C ILE A 250 9.74 -6.29 -4.73
N THR A 251 8.93 -6.40 -5.81
CA THR A 251 8.71 -7.67 -6.54
C THR A 251 9.40 -7.68 -7.90
N ASP A 252 9.39 -8.82 -8.59
CA ASP A 252 9.87 -8.96 -9.98
C ASP A 252 8.77 -8.70 -11.03
N LYS A 253 7.51 -8.46 -10.60
CA LYS A 253 6.41 -8.13 -11.50
C LYS A 253 6.54 -6.68 -11.99
N LEU A 254 6.36 -6.47 -13.28
CA LEU A 254 6.28 -5.12 -13.83
C LEU A 254 4.93 -4.46 -13.48
N ASN A 255 4.93 -3.15 -13.26
CA ASN A 255 3.69 -2.40 -13.04
C ASN A 255 2.69 -2.59 -14.19
N ASN A 256 3.19 -2.66 -15.43
CA ASN A 256 2.37 -2.85 -16.61
C ASN A 256 1.67 -4.22 -16.67
N ASP A 257 2.18 -5.24 -15.97
CA ASP A 257 1.53 -6.56 -15.89
C ASP A 257 0.21 -6.51 -15.10
N LEU A 258 0.01 -5.46 -14.31
CA LEU A 258 -1.21 -5.20 -13.54
C LEU A 258 -2.22 -4.32 -14.28
N ALA A 259 -1.88 -3.85 -15.49
CA ALA A 259 -2.78 -3.05 -16.30
C ALA A 259 -3.82 -3.93 -16.99
N ALA A 260 -5.11 -3.52 -16.93
CA ALA A 260 -6.15 -4.07 -17.77
C ALA A 260 -6.06 -3.46 -19.18
N LEU A 261 -6.24 -4.27 -20.22
CA LEU A 261 -6.26 -3.85 -21.63
C LEU A 261 -7.53 -3.06 -21.97
#